data_14bd8c6caeee8f39570d33bc98bfc818
#
_entry.id   14bd8c6caeee8f39570d33bc98bfc818
#
_cell.length_a   1.000
_cell.length_b   1.000
_cell.length_c   1.000
_cell.angle_alpha   90.00
_cell.angle_beta   90.00
_cell.angle_gamma   90.00
#
_symmetry.space_group_name_H-M   'P 1'
#
loop_
_entity.id
_entity.type
_entity.pdbx_description
1 polymer ?
#
loop_
_entity_poly.entity_id
_entity_poly.type
_entity_poly.pdbx_seq_one_letter_code
_entity_poly.pdbx_strand_id
1 'polypeptide(L)'
;MLFSGGRNAHAYPETRKVDVVEEQFGVKIADPYRWLEDDVRVNPEVAKWVEAQNRVSNAYLDTLPGRDALTARMRALFDYERFSIPQKSGGHYFFTTNDGLQHQSPLYVRNGLKGKDRVLIDPNVWAKDGATALDQWEPSPNGKLVAYAIQDGGSDWRTIKVIDVKTGQPLAEEIQWAKFTNIAWVGNEGFLYSRFAEPQKGQEFQAL
;
A
#
# COMPACT_ATOMS: atom_id res chain seq x y z
N MET A 1 20.80 19.14 -41.48
CA MET A 1 19.43 19.36 -41.02
C MET A 1 19.41 19.24 -39.51
N LEU A 2 19.40 20.36 -38.79
CA LEU A 2 19.32 20.41 -37.35
C LEU A 2 17.87 20.23 -36.93
N PHE A 3 17.54 19.14 -36.25
CA PHE A 3 16.24 18.97 -35.61
C PHE A 3 16.17 19.94 -34.40
N SER A 4 15.62 21.11 -34.64
CA SER A 4 15.14 21.99 -33.59
C SER A 4 13.81 21.45 -33.08
N GLY A 5 13.86 20.41 -32.25
CA GLY A 5 12.72 19.98 -31.46
C GLY A 5 12.49 20.99 -30.33
N GLY A 6 11.60 21.94 -30.57
CA GLY A 6 11.13 22.83 -29.50
C GLY A 6 10.59 21.95 -28.37
N ARG A 7 11.30 21.93 -27.23
CA ARG A 7 10.75 21.41 -25.97
C ARG A 7 9.58 22.32 -25.64
N ASN A 8 8.36 21.86 -25.82
CA ASN A 8 7.21 22.48 -25.20
C ASN A 8 7.43 22.33 -23.69
N ALA A 9 7.99 23.37 -23.08
CA ALA A 9 8.14 23.43 -21.63
C ALA A 9 6.72 23.52 -21.08
N HIS A 10 6.24 22.41 -20.45
CA HIS A 10 4.97 22.43 -19.74
C HIS A 10 5.13 23.42 -18.57
N ALA A 11 4.28 24.44 -18.54
CA ALA A 11 4.26 25.41 -17.47
C ALA A 11 3.58 24.78 -16.24
N TYR A 12 4.37 24.25 -15.32
CA TYR A 12 3.90 23.81 -14.03
C TYR A 12 3.53 25.01 -13.16
N PRO A 13 2.53 24.89 -12.26
CA PRO A 13 2.22 25.92 -11.30
C PRO A 13 3.41 26.21 -10.40
N GLU A 14 3.57 27.49 -10.05
CA GLU A 14 4.60 27.91 -9.11
C GLU A 14 4.40 27.22 -7.76
N THR A 15 5.51 26.78 -7.18
CA THR A 15 5.52 26.20 -5.84
C THR A 15 5.90 27.29 -4.84
N ARG A 16 5.01 27.52 -3.86
CA ARG A 16 5.22 28.49 -2.78
C ARG A 16 6.52 28.15 -2.01
N LYS A 17 7.34 29.14 -1.76
CA LYS A 17 8.52 29.01 -0.89
C LYS A 17 8.20 29.53 0.50
N VAL A 18 8.76 28.91 1.51
CA VAL A 18 8.73 29.32 2.91
C VAL A 18 10.13 29.59 3.42
N ASP A 19 10.25 30.43 4.45
CA ASP A 19 11.54 30.75 5.07
C ASP A 19 11.79 29.79 6.25
N VAL A 20 12.12 28.56 5.91
CA VAL A 20 12.50 27.50 6.87
C VAL A 20 13.98 27.21 6.71
N VAL A 21 14.70 27.21 7.84
CA VAL A 21 16.13 26.89 7.90
C VAL A 21 16.34 25.86 8.99
N GLU A 22 16.98 24.75 8.65
CA GLU A 22 17.44 23.73 9.60
C GLU A 22 18.93 23.89 9.88
N GLU A 23 19.37 23.38 11.01
CA GLU A 23 20.77 23.24 11.32
C GLU A 23 21.12 21.76 11.46
N GLN A 24 21.99 21.26 10.58
CA GLN A 24 22.47 19.88 10.62
C GLN A 24 24.00 19.88 10.67
N PHE A 25 24.55 19.24 11.67
CA PHE A 25 26.00 19.16 11.89
C PHE A 25 26.71 20.54 11.90
N GLY A 26 26.05 21.57 12.46
CA GLY A 26 26.57 22.94 12.52
C GLY A 26 26.44 23.73 11.21
N VAL A 27 25.76 23.19 10.21
CA VAL A 27 25.50 23.85 8.92
C VAL A 27 24.06 24.24 8.80
N LYS A 28 23.79 25.51 8.45
CA LYS A 28 22.42 25.99 8.17
C LYS A 28 22.03 25.61 6.76
N ILE A 29 20.93 24.90 6.63
CA ILE A 29 20.36 24.42 5.38
C ILE A 29 18.99 25.04 5.20
N ALA A 30 18.78 25.81 4.12
CA ALA A 30 17.46 26.35 3.79
C ALA A 30 16.59 25.26 3.17
N ASP A 31 15.39 25.11 3.68
CA ASP A 31 14.37 24.19 3.14
C ASP A 31 13.07 24.95 2.79
N PRO A 32 13.05 25.61 1.63
CA PRO A 32 11.90 26.42 1.23
C PRO A 32 10.66 25.62 0.91
N TYR A 33 10.73 24.32 0.84
CA TYR A 33 9.63 23.42 0.47
C TYR A 33 9.22 22.47 1.58
N ARG A 34 9.65 22.69 2.82
CA ARG A 34 9.32 21.88 4.00
C ARG A 34 7.82 21.58 4.12
N TRP A 35 6.95 22.52 3.77
CA TRP A 35 5.52 22.35 3.83
C TRP A 35 4.96 21.25 2.92
N LEU A 36 5.72 20.78 1.91
CA LEU A 36 5.34 19.65 1.05
C LEU A 36 5.55 18.28 1.73
N GLU A 37 6.21 18.23 2.87
CA GLU A 37 6.37 17.00 3.66
C GLU A 37 5.11 16.64 4.45
N ASP A 38 4.18 17.58 4.60
CA ASP A 38 2.91 17.31 5.25
C ASP A 38 2.08 16.28 4.46
N ASP A 39 1.35 15.42 5.18
CA ASP A 39 0.50 14.41 4.57
C ASP A 39 -0.59 15.04 3.70
N VAL A 40 -0.61 14.69 2.43
CA VAL A 40 -1.59 15.15 1.43
C VAL A 40 -3.05 14.87 1.81
N ARG A 41 -3.28 13.84 2.63
CA ARG A 41 -4.62 13.45 3.12
C ARG A 41 -5.14 14.39 4.21
N VAL A 42 -4.24 15.09 4.88
CA VAL A 42 -4.53 15.94 6.04
C VAL A 42 -4.33 17.43 5.73
N ASN A 43 -3.30 17.77 4.95
CA ASN A 43 -3.00 19.16 4.60
C ASN A 43 -3.66 19.57 3.27
N PRO A 44 -4.67 20.44 3.28
CA PRO A 44 -5.38 20.87 2.06
C PRO A 44 -4.51 21.72 1.12
N GLU A 45 -3.45 22.37 1.59
CA GLU A 45 -2.53 23.12 0.72
C GLU A 45 -1.68 22.17 -0.10
N VAL A 46 -1.17 21.11 0.52
CA VAL A 46 -0.43 20.05 -0.17
C VAL A 46 -1.35 19.35 -1.18
N ALA A 47 -2.58 19.03 -0.79
CA ALA A 47 -3.57 18.41 -1.68
C ALA A 47 -3.84 19.28 -2.93
N LYS A 48 -4.03 20.58 -2.76
CA LYS A 48 -4.22 21.54 -3.87
C LYS A 48 -2.99 21.62 -4.77
N TRP A 49 -1.80 21.61 -4.20
CA TRP A 49 -0.57 21.63 -4.96
C TRP A 49 -0.42 20.37 -5.81
N VAL A 50 -0.64 19.18 -5.22
CA VAL A 50 -0.61 17.90 -5.91
C VAL A 50 -1.63 17.87 -7.06
N GLU A 51 -2.87 18.32 -6.81
CA GLU A 51 -3.91 18.39 -7.84
C GLU A 51 -3.50 19.31 -8.99
N ALA A 52 -2.93 20.47 -8.70
CA ALA A 52 -2.49 21.41 -9.72
C ALA A 52 -1.34 20.86 -10.57
N GLN A 53 -0.36 20.17 -9.97
CA GLN A 53 0.72 19.50 -10.69
C GLN A 53 0.20 18.35 -11.55
N ASN A 54 -0.67 17.51 -10.99
CA ASN A 54 -1.28 16.38 -11.70
C ASN A 54 -2.13 16.84 -12.89
N ARG A 55 -2.80 17.98 -12.81
CA ARG A 55 -3.58 18.54 -13.91
C ARG A 55 -2.70 18.80 -15.13
N VAL A 56 -1.50 19.37 -14.94
CA VAL A 56 -0.55 19.62 -16.03
C VAL A 56 -0.02 18.30 -16.60
N SER A 57 0.40 17.39 -15.72
CA SER A 57 0.95 16.10 -16.14
C SER A 57 -0.08 15.26 -16.88
N ASN A 58 -1.31 15.16 -16.37
CA ASN A 58 -2.38 14.38 -16.98
C ASN A 58 -2.80 14.97 -18.32
N ALA A 59 -2.93 16.32 -18.41
CA ALA A 59 -3.24 16.97 -19.66
C ALA A 59 -2.22 16.64 -20.78
N TYR A 60 -0.95 16.54 -20.42
CA TYR A 60 0.08 16.09 -21.37
C TYR A 60 -0.05 14.61 -21.71
N LEU A 61 -0.14 13.75 -20.70
CA LEU A 61 -0.24 12.30 -20.87
C LEU A 61 -1.45 11.91 -21.72
N ASP A 62 -2.56 12.63 -21.60
CA ASP A 62 -3.79 12.39 -22.36
C ASP A 62 -3.64 12.72 -23.86
N THR A 63 -2.65 13.55 -24.24
CA THR A 63 -2.36 13.88 -25.64
C THR A 63 -1.41 12.88 -26.32
N LEU A 64 -0.83 11.93 -25.57
CA LEU A 64 0.16 11.01 -26.13
C LEU A 64 -0.49 10.01 -27.10
N PRO A 65 0.02 9.91 -28.34
CA PRO A 65 -0.51 8.94 -29.30
C PRO A 65 -0.26 7.51 -28.82
N GLY A 66 -1.25 6.64 -29.02
CA GLY A 66 -1.16 5.23 -28.64
C GLY A 66 -1.45 4.91 -27.17
N ARG A 67 -1.69 5.89 -26.30
CA ARG A 67 -2.00 5.67 -24.89
C ARG A 67 -3.20 4.74 -24.70
N ASP A 68 -4.31 4.99 -25.40
CA ASP A 68 -5.52 4.17 -25.29
C ASP A 68 -5.27 2.73 -25.77
N ALA A 69 -4.54 2.55 -26.86
CA ALA A 69 -4.19 1.23 -27.37
C ALA A 69 -3.30 0.47 -26.37
N LEU A 70 -2.31 1.13 -25.76
CA LEU A 70 -1.46 0.55 -24.72
C LEU A 70 -2.28 0.19 -23.48
N THR A 71 -3.16 1.08 -23.02
CA THR A 71 -4.04 0.84 -21.88
C THR A 71 -4.94 -0.37 -22.12
N ALA A 72 -5.58 -0.45 -23.28
CA ALA A 72 -6.42 -1.59 -23.65
C ALA A 72 -5.60 -2.89 -23.73
N ARG A 73 -4.39 -2.84 -24.28
CA ARG A 73 -3.51 -4.01 -24.36
C ARG A 73 -3.05 -4.48 -22.97
N MET A 74 -2.63 -3.55 -22.11
CA MET A 74 -2.23 -3.87 -20.73
C MET A 74 -3.40 -4.49 -19.96
N ARG A 75 -4.60 -3.90 -20.04
CA ARG A 75 -5.80 -4.44 -19.40
C ARG A 75 -6.07 -5.89 -19.86
N ALA A 76 -6.04 -6.14 -21.17
CA ALA A 76 -6.24 -7.49 -21.73
C ALA A 76 -5.15 -8.48 -21.29
N LEU A 77 -3.91 -8.03 -21.06
CA LEU A 77 -2.81 -8.87 -20.60
C LEU A 77 -2.90 -9.19 -19.11
N PHE A 78 -3.49 -8.30 -18.31
CA PHE A 78 -3.67 -8.49 -16.87
C PHE A 78 -5.01 -9.16 -16.51
N ASP A 79 -5.95 -9.24 -17.43
CA ASP A 79 -7.27 -9.84 -17.23
C ASP A 79 -7.19 -11.35 -17.35
N TYR A 80 -6.60 -11.99 -16.34
CA TYR A 80 -6.56 -13.44 -16.18
C TYR A 80 -6.54 -13.80 -14.69
N GLU A 81 -7.11 -14.93 -14.36
CA GLU A 81 -7.17 -15.42 -12.99
C GLU A 81 -5.77 -15.79 -12.48
N ARG A 82 -5.41 -15.31 -11.30
CA ARG A 82 -4.12 -15.53 -10.65
C ARG A 82 -4.31 -16.14 -9.27
N PHE A 83 -3.48 -17.11 -8.93
CA PHE A 83 -3.47 -17.80 -7.66
C PHE A 83 -2.08 -17.73 -7.02
N SER A 84 -2.04 -17.57 -5.69
CA SER A 84 -0.82 -17.84 -4.94
C SER A 84 -0.65 -19.35 -4.70
N ILE A 85 0.56 -19.75 -4.33
CA ILE A 85 0.79 -21.11 -3.84
C ILE A 85 0.03 -21.29 -2.53
N PRO A 86 -0.82 -22.34 -2.40
CA PRO A 86 -1.55 -22.57 -1.16
C PRO A 86 -0.62 -22.96 0.00
N GLN A 87 -0.76 -22.27 1.12
CA GLN A 87 -0.09 -22.60 2.38
C GLN A 87 -1.00 -23.49 3.23
N LYS A 88 -0.49 -24.65 3.64
CA LYS A 88 -1.23 -25.59 4.50
C LYS A 88 -0.90 -25.31 5.96
N SER A 89 -1.94 -25.15 6.80
CA SER A 89 -1.82 -25.05 8.24
C SER A 89 -3.05 -25.59 8.95
N GLY A 90 -2.87 -26.43 9.96
CA GLY A 90 -3.94 -26.98 10.80
C GLY A 90 -5.07 -27.69 10.05
N GLY A 91 -4.80 -28.29 8.90
CA GLY A 91 -5.81 -28.94 8.07
C GLY A 91 -6.53 -27.99 7.10
N HIS A 92 -6.23 -26.71 7.14
CA HIS A 92 -6.70 -25.70 6.19
C HIS A 92 -5.66 -25.40 5.13
N TYR A 93 -6.12 -24.89 3.98
CA TYR A 93 -5.30 -24.31 2.92
C TYR A 93 -5.65 -22.85 2.77
N PHE A 94 -4.65 -22.00 2.86
CA PHE A 94 -4.75 -20.55 2.72
C PHE A 94 -4.09 -20.13 1.42
N PHE A 95 -4.73 -19.29 0.63
CA PHE A 95 -4.22 -18.81 -0.64
C PHE A 95 -4.92 -17.53 -1.04
N THR A 96 -4.26 -16.71 -1.85
CA THR A 96 -4.90 -15.55 -2.47
C THR A 96 -5.29 -15.89 -3.90
N THR A 97 -6.38 -15.30 -4.36
CA THR A 97 -6.76 -15.34 -5.78
C THR A 97 -7.22 -13.96 -6.22
N ASN A 98 -7.02 -13.69 -7.51
CA ASN A 98 -7.46 -12.46 -8.16
C ASN A 98 -8.11 -12.86 -9.48
N ASP A 99 -9.29 -12.33 -9.77
CA ASP A 99 -10.05 -12.65 -10.98
C ASP A 99 -9.47 -12.01 -12.26
N GLY A 100 -8.46 -11.17 -12.11
CA GLY A 100 -7.75 -10.49 -13.19
C GLY A 100 -7.65 -8.99 -12.97
N LEU A 101 -8.77 -8.32 -12.79
CA LEU A 101 -8.86 -6.86 -12.70
C LEU A 101 -9.23 -6.32 -11.32
N GLN A 102 -9.37 -7.17 -10.31
CA GLN A 102 -9.52 -6.71 -8.93
C GLN A 102 -8.30 -5.90 -8.48
N HIS A 103 -8.52 -4.82 -7.74
CA HIS A 103 -7.43 -3.99 -7.20
C HIS A 103 -6.50 -4.78 -6.29
N GLN A 104 -7.09 -5.60 -5.39
CA GLN A 104 -6.38 -6.41 -4.42
C GLN A 104 -6.80 -7.87 -4.53
N SER A 105 -5.93 -8.79 -4.12
CA SER A 105 -6.22 -10.22 -4.11
C SER A 105 -6.77 -10.63 -2.75
N PRO A 106 -8.04 -11.07 -2.64
CA PRO A 106 -8.59 -11.61 -1.41
C PRO A 106 -7.85 -12.85 -0.92
N LEU A 107 -7.76 -13.02 0.41
CA LEU A 107 -7.27 -14.23 1.05
C LEU A 107 -8.43 -15.21 1.26
N TYR A 108 -8.23 -16.41 0.78
CA TYR A 108 -9.19 -17.51 0.92
C TYR A 108 -8.70 -18.56 1.92
N VAL A 109 -9.64 -19.27 2.48
CA VAL A 109 -9.38 -20.48 3.26
C VAL A 109 -10.25 -21.63 2.76
N ARG A 110 -9.66 -22.82 2.68
CA ARG A 110 -10.29 -24.10 2.32
C ARG A 110 -10.03 -25.12 3.40
N ASN A 111 -11.07 -25.82 3.86
CA ASN A 111 -10.93 -26.91 4.83
C ASN A 111 -10.61 -28.22 4.11
N GLY A 112 -9.39 -28.71 4.26
CA GLY A 112 -8.90 -29.88 3.55
C GLY A 112 -8.84 -29.68 2.02
N LEU A 113 -8.49 -30.73 1.29
CA LEU A 113 -8.36 -30.66 -0.18
C LEU A 113 -9.69 -30.53 -0.92
N LYS A 114 -10.77 -31.05 -0.33
CA LYS A 114 -12.10 -31.14 -0.97
C LYS A 114 -13.10 -30.11 -0.44
N GLY A 115 -12.69 -29.26 0.50
CA GLY A 115 -13.53 -28.20 1.06
C GLY A 115 -13.86 -27.12 0.02
N LYS A 116 -14.90 -26.34 0.33
CA LYS A 116 -15.24 -25.16 -0.46
C LYS A 116 -14.34 -24.00 -0.06
N ASP A 117 -14.03 -23.16 -1.02
CA ASP A 117 -13.31 -21.92 -0.80
C ASP A 117 -14.22 -20.91 -0.11
N ARG A 118 -13.67 -20.24 0.88
CA ARG A 118 -14.33 -19.15 1.58
C ARG A 118 -13.37 -17.97 1.67
N VAL A 119 -13.84 -16.79 1.33
CA VAL A 119 -13.10 -15.55 1.57
C VAL A 119 -12.92 -15.39 3.07
N LEU A 120 -11.68 -15.24 3.51
CA LEU A 120 -11.33 -14.94 4.88
C LEU A 120 -11.07 -13.44 5.07
N ILE A 121 -10.32 -12.84 4.16
CA ILE A 121 -10.03 -11.41 4.17
C ILE A 121 -10.19 -10.88 2.74
N ASP A 122 -11.01 -9.84 2.57
CA ASP A 122 -11.15 -9.13 1.30
C ASP A 122 -10.67 -7.68 1.46
N PRO A 123 -9.47 -7.36 0.99
CA PRO A 123 -8.95 -5.99 1.08
C PRO A 123 -9.68 -4.99 0.18
N ASN A 124 -10.43 -5.44 -0.83
CA ASN A 124 -11.16 -4.55 -1.74
C ASN A 124 -12.32 -3.79 -1.04
N VAL A 125 -12.74 -4.25 0.15
CA VAL A 125 -13.78 -3.56 0.94
C VAL A 125 -13.22 -2.52 1.92
N TRP A 126 -11.89 -2.44 2.08
CA TRP A 126 -11.27 -1.53 3.05
C TRP A 126 -11.21 -0.08 2.56
N ALA A 127 -10.94 0.12 1.27
CA ALA A 127 -10.88 1.44 0.67
C ALA A 127 -11.47 1.44 -0.75
N LYS A 128 -12.21 2.49 -1.08
CA LYS A 128 -12.88 2.62 -2.40
C LYS A 128 -11.90 2.81 -3.56
N ASP A 129 -10.75 3.39 -3.29
CA ASP A 129 -9.68 3.63 -4.27
C ASP A 129 -8.77 2.42 -4.48
N GLY A 130 -8.96 1.35 -3.68
CA GLY A 130 -8.15 0.13 -3.75
C GLY A 130 -6.71 0.31 -3.27
N ALA A 131 -6.38 1.42 -2.62
CA ALA A 131 -5.02 1.72 -2.18
C ALA A 131 -4.61 0.98 -0.90
N THR A 132 -5.58 0.49 -0.11
CA THR A 132 -5.31 -0.30 1.10
C THR A 132 -5.11 -1.77 0.72
N ALA A 133 -3.95 -2.31 1.04
CA ALA A 133 -3.52 -3.65 0.63
C ALA A 133 -3.38 -4.62 1.81
N LEU A 134 -3.64 -5.90 1.54
CA LEU A 134 -3.18 -7.02 2.35
C LEU A 134 -1.72 -7.29 1.97
N ASP A 135 -0.77 -6.82 2.80
CA ASP A 135 0.65 -6.92 2.48
C ASP A 135 1.23 -8.29 2.84
N GLN A 136 0.96 -8.75 4.05
CA GLN A 136 1.45 -10.02 4.57
C GLN A 136 0.34 -10.74 5.34
N TRP A 137 0.37 -12.05 5.32
CA TRP A 137 -0.48 -12.88 6.17
C TRP A 137 0.25 -14.18 6.51
N GLU A 138 0.04 -14.66 7.74
CA GLU A 138 0.66 -15.89 8.25
C GLU A 138 -0.32 -16.65 9.14
N PRO A 139 -0.73 -17.88 8.78
CA PRO A 139 -1.59 -18.70 9.63
C PRO A 139 -0.83 -19.28 10.80
N SER A 140 -1.49 -19.37 11.95
CA SER A 140 -0.97 -20.11 13.12
C SER A 140 -0.78 -21.60 12.77
N PRO A 141 0.14 -22.31 13.39
CA PRO A 141 0.41 -23.73 13.10
C PRO A 141 -0.81 -24.64 13.17
N ASN A 142 -1.76 -24.35 14.05
CA ASN A 142 -3.03 -25.10 14.16
C ASN A 142 -4.11 -24.62 13.17
N GLY A 143 -3.85 -23.57 12.37
CA GLY A 143 -4.76 -23.02 11.37
C GLY A 143 -6.00 -22.32 11.93
N LYS A 144 -6.05 -22.00 13.22
CA LYS A 144 -7.21 -21.36 13.85
C LYS A 144 -7.19 -19.85 13.74
N LEU A 145 -6.02 -19.26 13.67
CA LEU A 145 -5.78 -17.83 13.57
C LEU A 145 -4.95 -17.49 12.33
N VAL A 146 -5.14 -16.30 11.79
CA VAL A 146 -4.25 -15.70 10.81
C VAL A 146 -3.84 -14.32 11.29
N ALA A 147 -2.54 -14.10 11.48
CA ALA A 147 -2.00 -12.76 11.65
C ALA A 147 -1.78 -12.14 10.28
N TYR A 148 -2.17 -10.88 10.08
CA TYR A 148 -2.10 -10.22 8.79
C TYR A 148 -1.74 -8.74 8.93
N ALA A 149 -1.04 -8.21 7.94
CA ALA A 149 -0.60 -6.83 7.89
C ALA A 149 -1.38 -6.05 6.84
N ILE A 150 -1.89 -4.90 7.23
CA ILE A 150 -2.57 -3.93 6.38
C ILE A 150 -1.59 -2.81 6.06
N GLN A 151 -1.45 -2.50 4.78
CA GLN A 151 -0.66 -1.37 4.27
C GLN A 151 -1.61 -0.38 3.61
N ASP A 152 -1.53 0.89 3.99
CA ASP A 152 -2.42 1.92 3.47
C ASP A 152 -1.69 2.89 2.54
N GLY A 153 -2.26 3.10 1.35
CA GLY A 153 -1.82 4.12 0.39
C GLY A 153 -0.36 4.00 -0.07
N GLY A 154 0.23 2.80 -0.09
CA GLY A 154 1.63 2.60 -0.46
C GLY A 154 2.62 3.05 0.62
N SER A 155 2.15 3.39 1.83
CA SER A 155 3.00 3.66 2.99
C SER A 155 3.81 2.42 3.36
N ASP A 156 5.04 2.61 3.84
CA ASP A 156 5.83 1.52 4.44
C ASP A 156 5.29 1.08 5.80
N TRP A 157 4.46 1.90 6.44
CA TRP A 157 3.83 1.57 7.71
C TRP A 157 2.73 0.54 7.54
N ARG A 158 2.70 -0.41 8.46
CA ARG A 158 1.74 -1.51 8.51
C ARG A 158 1.06 -1.57 9.86
N THR A 159 -0.19 -1.95 9.83
CA THR A 159 -0.95 -2.34 11.01
C THR A 159 -1.14 -3.85 11.00
N ILE A 160 -0.64 -4.55 12.02
CA ILE A 160 -0.81 -6.00 12.12
C ILE A 160 -2.05 -6.29 12.96
N LYS A 161 -2.90 -7.16 12.46
CA LYS A 161 -4.13 -7.66 13.10
C LYS A 161 -4.18 -9.18 13.09
N VAL A 162 -5.09 -9.74 13.87
CA VAL A 162 -5.33 -11.18 13.91
C VAL A 162 -6.80 -11.45 13.62
N ILE A 163 -7.08 -12.48 12.82
CA ILE A 163 -8.44 -12.92 12.50
C ILE A 163 -8.64 -14.38 12.93
N ASP A 164 -9.79 -14.68 13.52
CA ASP A 164 -10.23 -16.05 13.79
C ASP A 164 -10.73 -16.71 12.50
N VAL A 165 -10.13 -17.82 12.13
CA VAL A 165 -10.42 -18.51 10.86
C VAL A 165 -11.82 -19.08 10.83
N LYS A 166 -12.36 -19.55 11.95
CA LYS A 166 -13.69 -20.16 12.01
C LYS A 166 -14.78 -19.10 11.85
N THR A 167 -14.67 -18.00 12.58
CA THR A 167 -15.71 -16.96 12.59
C THR A 167 -15.52 -15.92 11.47
N GLY A 168 -14.29 -15.74 10.98
CA GLY A 168 -13.95 -14.67 10.07
C GLY A 168 -13.98 -13.27 10.73
N GLN A 169 -13.90 -13.23 12.08
CA GLN A 169 -13.91 -11.96 12.81
C GLN A 169 -12.51 -11.59 13.27
N PRO A 170 -12.10 -10.32 13.13
CA PRO A 170 -10.86 -9.86 13.68
C PRO A 170 -10.91 -9.89 15.21
N LEU A 171 -9.78 -10.22 15.83
CA LEU A 171 -9.58 -10.08 17.27
C LEU A 171 -9.31 -8.61 17.64
N ALA A 172 -9.29 -8.32 18.93
CA ALA A 172 -9.11 -6.95 19.42
C ALA A 172 -7.66 -6.44 19.28
N GLU A 173 -6.72 -7.34 19.09
CA GLU A 173 -5.30 -7.01 18.97
C GLU A 173 -5.02 -6.24 17.70
N GLU A 174 -4.38 -5.08 17.86
CA GLU A 174 -3.91 -4.22 16.79
C GLU A 174 -2.50 -3.72 17.11
N ILE A 175 -1.56 -4.02 16.23
CA ILE A 175 -0.16 -3.62 16.39
C ILE A 175 0.14 -2.59 15.31
N GLN A 176 0.32 -1.35 15.73
CA GLN A 176 0.68 -0.23 14.87
C GLN A 176 2.20 -0.06 14.79
N TRP A 177 2.64 0.77 13.85
CA TRP A 177 4.04 1.16 13.65
C TRP A 177 4.96 -0.01 13.31
N ALA A 178 4.41 -1.03 12.67
CA ALA A 178 5.21 -2.08 12.06
C ALA A 178 5.74 -1.60 10.69
N LYS A 179 7.01 -1.93 10.41
CA LYS A 179 7.69 -1.55 9.17
C LYS A 179 8.83 -2.52 8.93
N PHE A 180 8.96 -3.01 7.69
CA PHE A 180 10.02 -3.95 7.31
C PHE A 180 10.14 -5.16 8.24
N THR A 181 9.00 -5.72 8.64
CA THR A 181 8.92 -6.86 9.56
C THR A 181 8.25 -8.05 8.89
N ASN A 182 8.58 -9.24 9.37
CA ASN A 182 7.86 -10.46 9.07
C ASN A 182 7.07 -10.90 10.30
N ILE A 183 5.97 -11.62 10.06
CA ILE A 183 5.18 -12.26 11.11
C ILE A 183 5.66 -13.70 11.23
N ALA A 184 6.09 -14.13 12.42
CA ALA A 184 6.57 -15.48 12.67
C ALA A 184 5.92 -16.07 13.91
N TRP A 185 5.04 -17.05 13.77
CA TRP A 185 4.35 -17.68 14.88
C TRP A 185 5.28 -18.44 15.81
N VAL A 186 5.06 -18.30 17.11
CA VAL A 186 5.69 -19.09 18.18
C VAL A 186 4.59 -19.92 18.82
N GLY A 187 4.51 -21.19 18.46
CA GLY A 187 3.35 -22.01 18.83
C GLY A 187 2.06 -21.48 18.20
N ASN A 188 0.96 -21.55 18.94
CA ASN A 188 -0.37 -21.13 18.45
C ASN A 188 -0.94 -19.89 19.13
N GLU A 189 -0.21 -19.32 20.08
CA GLU A 189 -0.72 -18.29 20.99
C GLU A 189 -0.05 -16.93 20.81
N GLY A 190 1.04 -16.87 20.06
CA GLY A 190 1.75 -15.62 19.83
C GLY A 190 2.65 -15.67 18.59
N PHE A 191 3.12 -14.52 18.17
CA PHE A 191 4.05 -14.38 17.05
C PHE A 191 5.08 -13.30 17.33
N LEU A 192 6.22 -13.43 16.70
CA LEU A 192 7.29 -12.43 16.69
C LEU A 192 7.09 -11.47 15.54
N TYR A 193 7.38 -10.22 15.80
CA TYR A 193 7.40 -9.12 14.85
C TYR A 193 8.38 -8.05 15.31
N SER A 194 8.76 -7.14 14.45
CA SER A 194 9.46 -5.92 14.82
C SER A 194 8.62 -4.69 14.51
N ARG A 195 8.68 -3.69 15.36
CA ARG A 195 8.02 -2.42 15.15
C ARG A 195 8.90 -1.28 15.65
N PHE A 196 8.58 -0.09 15.20
CA PHE A 196 9.17 1.15 15.69
C PHE A 196 8.32 1.75 16.81
N ALA A 197 8.88 2.68 17.56
CA ALA A 197 8.08 3.56 18.39
C ALA A 197 7.15 4.39 17.52
N GLU A 198 6.06 4.88 18.11
CA GLU A 198 5.19 5.83 17.42
C GLU A 198 6.01 7.05 16.97
N PRO A 199 6.00 7.39 15.67
CA PRO A 199 6.77 8.52 15.18
C PRO A 199 6.22 9.84 15.75
N GLN A 200 7.11 10.79 16.00
CA GLN A 200 6.69 12.13 16.36
C GLN A 200 6.06 12.81 15.13
N LYS A 201 5.16 13.76 15.37
CA LYS A 201 4.54 14.51 14.29
C LYS A 201 5.58 15.13 13.37
N GLY A 202 5.47 14.85 12.07
CA GLY A 202 6.42 15.29 11.04
C GLY A 202 7.65 14.40 10.88
N GLN A 203 7.69 13.25 11.57
CA GLN A 203 8.76 12.25 11.46
C GLN A 203 8.26 10.90 10.96
N GLU A 204 7.04 10.84 10.45
CA GLU A 204 6.38 9.61 10.02
C GLU A 204 7.12 8.90 8.88
N PHE A 205 7.92 9.63 8.11
CA PHE A 205 8.74 9.10 7.02
C PHE A 205 10.15 8.68 7.45
N GLN A 206 10.56 8.99 8.68
CA GLN A 206 11.88 8.63 9.19
C GLN A 206 11.81 7.27 9.90
N ALA A 207 12.50 6.27 9.35
CA ALA A 207 12.84 5.06 10.07
C ALA A 207 14.15 5.32 10.82
N LEU A 208 14.07 5.67 12.08
CA LEU A 208 15.24 5.81 12.95
C LEU A 208 15.39 4.58 13.82
#